data_69e4e957984ec6fcf7e4b103fc464da3
#
_entry.id   69e4e957984ec6fcf7e4b103fc464da3
#
_cell.length_a   1.000
_cell.length_b   1.000
_cell.length_c   1.000
_cell.angle_alpha   90.00
_cell.angle_beta   90.00
_cell.angle_gamma   90.00
#
_symmetry.space_group_name_H-M   'P 1'
#
loop_
_entity.id
_entity.type
_entity.pdbx_description
1 polymer ?
#
loop_
_entity_poly.entity_id
_entity_poly.type
_entity_poly.pdbx_seq_one_letter_code
_entity_poly.pdbx_strand_id
1 'polypeptide(L)'
;ATDGIQNLCQAHLTSYSLGNRMIRSCSQLVPSLEIVEQFYTANGVPMDEDKDYEYENRYKLTTTPEDDPIHFTPNYTTIKMHLNREPRFYAYIGFDGGKWFSIECCNDNETSSYPIKSKKGDIAGVSDELYSPTGYFTKKLVSYQNVNTSATNINYVYSFPIIRLSDLYLLYAEALNELNETPTTDVYYYCLLYTSDAADE
;
A
#
# COMPACT_ATOMS: atom_id res chain seq x y z
N ALA A 1 -24.32 -3.80 0.17
CA ALA A 1 -23.73 -4.59 -0.92
C ALA A 1 -22.20 -4.40 -1.05
N THR A 2 -21.64 -3.30 -0.54
CA THR A 2 -20.20 -3.01 -0.57
C THR A 2 -19.42 -3.78 0.50
N ASP A 3 -20.06 -4.12 1.62
CA ASP A 3 -19.43 -4.81 2.76
C ASP A 3 -18.82 -6.17 2.38
N GLY A 4 -19.47 -6.92 1.49
CA GLY A 4 -18.98 -8.21 1.05
C GLY A 4 -17.71 -8.14 0.22
N ILE A 5 -17.59 -7.13 -0.67
CA ILE A 5 -16.41 -6.93 -1.51
C ILE A 5 -15.24 -6.44 -0.66
N GLN A 6 -15.47 -5.50 0.24
CA GLN A 6 -14.44 -5.02 1.17
C GLN A 6 -13.87 -6.16 1.99
N ASN A 7 -14.71 -7.01 2.56
CA ASN A 7 -14.28 -8.17 3.35
C ASN A 7 -13.42 -9.16 2.54
N LEU A 8 -13.73 -9.36 1.26
CA LEU A 8 -12.98 -10.25 0.39
C LEU A 8 -11.62 -9.68 -0.01
N CYS A 9 -11.52 -8.35 -0.14
CA CYS A 9 -10.32 -7.68 -0.64
C CYS A 9 -9.34 -7.26 0.47
N GLN A 10 -9.78 -7.24 1.73
CA GLN A 10 -8.99 -6.70 2.82
C GLN A 10 -8.14 -7.76 3.50
N ALA A 11 -6.89 -7.41 3.80
CA ALA A 11 -6.11 -8.11 4.79
C ALA A 11 -6.66 -7.77 6.18
N HIS A 12 -6.84 -8.78 7.02
CA HIS A 12 -7.35 -8.61 8.36
C HIS A 12 -6.24 -8.70 9.39
N LEU A 13 -6.25 -7.76 10.35
CA LEU A 13 -5.50 -7.90 11.58
C LEU A 13 -6.17 -8.95 12.45
N THR A 14 -5.44 -9.94 12.92
CA THR A 14 -5.92 -10.85 13.95
C THR A 14 -5.19 -10.59 15.25
N SER A 15 -5.94 -10.44 16.35
CA SER A 15 -5.34 -10.48 17.68
C SER A 15 -5.14 -11.93 18.08
N TYR A 16 -3.91 -12.32 18.35
CA TYR A 16 -3.62 -13.58 19.03
C TYR A 16 -3.62 -13.38 20.55
N SER A 17 -3.97 -14.42 21.29
CA SER A 17 -4.25 -14.43 22.73
C SER A 17 -3.13 -13.97 23.67
N LEU A 18 -2.04 -13.40 23.20
CA LEU A 18 -0.88 -12.96 23.98
C LEU A 18 -0.43 -11.52 23.66
N GLY A 19 -1.33 -10.66 23.17
CA GLY A 19 -0.99 -9.25 22.94
C GLY A 19 -0.19 -8.97 21.67
N ASN A 20 0.20 -9.97 20.93
CA ASN A 20 0.85 -9.82 19.63
C ASN A 20 -0.20 -9.80 18.53
N ARG A 21 -0.66 -8.62 18.17
CA ARG A 21 -1.55 -8.46 17.02
C ARG A 21 -0.72 -8.53 15.75
N MET A 22 -1.17 -9.32 14.79
CA MET A 22 -0.46 -9.57 13.54
C MET A 22 -1.42 -9.60 12.37
N ILE A 23 -0.91 -9.23 11.21
CA ILE A 23 -1.68 -9.25 9.99
C ILE A 23 -1.77 -10.68 9.48
N ARG A 24 -2.99 -11.15 9.31
CA ARG A 24 -3.30 -12.34 8.54
C ARG A 24 -4.00 -11.92 7.25
N SER A 25 -3.62 -12.50 6.14
CA SER A 25 -4.38 -12.33 4.92
C SER A 25 -5.52 -13.34 4.92
N CYS A 26 -6.73 -12.86 5.14
CA CYS A 26 -7.93 -13.61 4.78
C CYS A 26 -8.41 -13.24 3.39
N SER A 27 -7.71 -12.34 2.71
CA SER A 27 -8.14 -11.82 1.43
C SER A 27 -7.67 -12.73 0.30
N GLN A 28 -8.53 -12.90 -0.66
CA GLN A 28 -8.21 -13.58 -1.90
C GLN A 28 -7.46 -12.64 -2.89
N LEU A 29 -7.38 -11.35 -2.56
CA LEU A 29 -6.72 -10.34 -3.36
C LEU A 29 -5.36 -10.00 -2.74
N VAL A 30 -4.31 -10.62 -3.26
CA VAL A 30 -2.95 -10.36 -2.85
C VAL A 30 -2.14 -9.80 -4.04
N PRO A 31 -1.25 -8.83 -3.81
CA PRO A 31 -0.40 -8.30 -4.85
C PRO A 31 0.56 -9.38 -5.37
N SER A 32 0.67 -9.50 -6.70
CA SER A 32 1.72 -10.31 -7.30
C SER A 32 3.08 -9.60 -7.22
N LEU A 33 4.17 -10.36 -7.34
CA LEU A 33 5.52 -9.79 -7.38
C LEU A 33 5.67 -8.79 -8.54
N GLU A 34 5.08 -9.09 -9.70
CA GLU A 34 5.10 -8.20 -10.87
C GLU A 34 4.49 -6.83 -10.57
N ILE A 35 3.35 -6.79 -9.87
CA ILE A 35 2.71 -5.52 -9.46
C ILE A 35 3.61 -4.77 -8.47
N VAL A 36 4.23 -5.47 -7.53
CA VAL A 36 5.14 -4.89 -6.55
C VAL A 36 6.37 -4.27 -7.23
N GLU A 37 6.87 -4.89 -8.27
CA GLU A 37 8.01 -4.38 -9.06
C GLU A 37 7.67 -3.16 -9.91
N GLN A 38 6.41 -2.97 -10.31
CA GLN A 38 5.99 -1.81 -11.11
C GLN A 38 5.96 -0.47 -10.35
N PHE A 39 6.00 -0.49 -9.03
CA PHE A 39 6.13 0.75 -8.27
C PHE A 39 7.51 1.37 -8.52
N TYR A 40 7.57 2.69 -8.56
CA TYR A 40 8.79 3.44 -8.82
C TYR A 40 9.72 3.46 -7.61
N THR A 41 10.96 3.87 -7.85
CA THR A 41 11.92 4.21 -6.79
C THR A 41 11.55 5.54 -6.14
N ALA A 42 12.21 5.90 -5.05
CA ALA A 42 12.06 7.21 -4.41
C ALA A 42 12.41 8.39 -5.35
N ASN A 43 13.16 8.13 -6.43
CA ASN A 43 13.50 9.11 -7.47
C ASN A 43 12.36 9.29 -8.50
N GLY A 44 11.25 8.55 -8.38
CA GLY A 44 10.13 8.62 -9.33
C GLY A 44 10.42 7.97 -10.69
N VAL A 45 11.33 7.01 -10.73
CA VAL A 45 11.79 6.32 -11.95
C VAL A 45 11.51 4.81 -11.80
N PRO A 46 11.18 4.08 -12.88
CA PRO A 46 11.12 2.62 -12.84
C PRO A 46 12.41 2.02 -12.27
N MET A 47 12.30 0.94 -11.48
CA MET A 47 13.44 0.39 -10.76
C MET A 47 14.60 -0.03 -11.66
N ASP A 48 14.31 -0.54 -12.84
CA ASP A 48 15.29 -1.01 -13.83
C ASP A 48 15.93 0.12 -14.64
N GLU A 49 15.33 1.32 -14.63
CA GLU A 49 15.83 2.52 -15.31
C GLU A 49 16.58 3.46 -14.35
N ASP A 50 16.42 3.29 -13.05
CA ASP A 50 17.04 4.14 -12.03
C ASP A 50 18.49 3.74 -11.80
N LYS A 51 19.40 4.64 -12.19
CA LYS A 51 20.87 4.44 -12.10
C LYS A 51 21.39 4.39 -10.66
N ASP A 52 20.65 4.98 -9.72
CA ASP A 52 21.01 5.02 -8.30
C ASP A 52 20.43 3.82 -7.54
N TYR A 53 19.60 3.01 -8.19
CA TYR A 53 18.97 1.85 -7.62
C TYR A 53 19.68 0.55 -8.06
N GLU A 54 20.08 -0.26 -7.10
CA GLU A 54 20.76 -1.55 -7.38
C GLU A 54 19.76 -2.64 -7.84
N TYR A 55 19.18 -2.49 -9.03
CA TYR A 55 18.14 -3.38 -9.55
C TYR A 55 18.51 -4.87 -9.52
N GLU A 56 19.73 -5.24 -9.95
CA GLU A 56 20.21 -6.61 -9.96
C GLU A 56 20.31 -7.23 -8.56
N ASN A 57 20.41 -6.39 -7.53
CA ASN A 57 20.55 -6.81 -6.15
C ASN A 57 19.23 -6.71 -5.36
N ARG A 58 18.09 -6.38 -6.01
CA ARG A 58 16.81 -6.07 -5.36
C ARG A 58 16.28 -7.16 -4.43
N TYR A 59 16.61 -8.42 -4.71
CA TYR A 59 16.21 -9.56 -3.88
C TYR A 59 17.21 -9.95 -2.79
N LYS A 60 18.36 -9.29 -2.71
CA LYS A 60 19.32 -9.54 -1.63
C LYS A 60 18.77 -9.06 -0.29
N LEU A 61 19.11 -9.81 0.75
CA LEU A 61 18.75 -9.44 2.11
C LEU A 61 19.44 -8.15 2.54
N THR A 62 18.73 -7.35 3.29
CA THR A 62 19.21 -6.12 3.90
C THR A 62 18.49 -5.89 5.23
N THR A 63 18.96 -4.92 5.99
CA THR A 63 18.32 -4.52 7.24
C THR A 63 17.55 -3.22 7.02
N THR A 64 16.32 -3.15 7.55
CA THR A 64 15.50 -1.94 7.52
C THR A 64 16.11 -0.83 8.35
N PRO A 65 15.94 0.45 7.94
CA PRO A 65 16.47 1.59 8.67
C PRO A 65 15.78 1.78 10.03
N GLU A 66 16.51 2.39 10.98
CA GLU A 66 15.98 2.77 12.28
C GLU A 66 15.28 4.14 12.27
N ASP A 67 15.68 5.00 11.36
CA ASP A 67 15.26 6.39 11.24
C ASP A 67 13.95 6.58 10.48
N ASP A 68 13.35 5.50 9.95
CA ASP A 68 12.03 5.49 9.34
C ASP A 68 11.07 4.49 10.03
N PRO A 69 10.65 4.76 11.26
CA PRO A 69 9.76 3.87 12.01
C PRO A 69 8.31 3.90 11.51
N ILE A 70 7.96 4.82 10.60
CA ILE A 70 6.62 4.91 9.99
C ILE A 70 6.43 3.77 8.98
N HIS A 71 7.39 3.56 8.11
CA HIS A 71 7.29 2.57 7.05
C HIS A 71 7.84 1.21 7.44
N PHE A 72 8.86 1.17 8.31
CA PHE A 72 9.60 -0.04 8.61
C PHE A 72 9.55 -0.46 10.08
N THR A 73 9.64 -1.76 10.31
CA THR A 73 10.06 -2.32 11.59
C THR A 73 11.57 -2.11 11.72
N PRO A 74 12.06 -1.35 12.71
CA PRO A 74 13.48 -1.05 12.82
C PRO A 74 14.34 -2.32 12.95
N ASN A 75 15.52 -2.31 12.30
CA ASN A 75 16.52 -3.39 12.38
C ASN A 75 15.98 -4.77 11.95
N TYR A 76 14.99 -4.80 11.09
CA TYR A 76 14.41 -6.04 10.60
C TYR A 76 15.07 -6.49 9.29
N THR A 77 15.35 -7.78 9.14
CA THR A 77 15.91 -8.31 7.90
C THR A 77 14.81 -8.47 6.86
N THR A 78 14.94 -7.79 5.74
CA THR A 78 14.03 -7.86 4.58
C THR A 78 14.84 -7.90 3.28
N ILE A 79 14.20 -7.71 2.11
CA ILE A 79 14.91 -7.61 0.83
C ILE A 79 15.09 -6.15 0.41
N LYS A 80 16.15 -5.85 -0.35
CA LYS A 80 16.44 -4.49 -0.82
C LYS A 80 15.31 -3.86 -1.61
N MET A 81 14.51 -4.67 -2.31
CA MET A 81 13.38 -4.19 -3.10
C MET A 81 12.33 -3.41 -2.29
N HIS A 82 12.29 -3.59 -0.98
CA HIS A 82 11.34 -2.89 -0.13
C HIS A 82 11.81 -1.47 0.28
N LEU A 83 13.08 -1.14 0.04
CA LEU A 83 13.68 0.13 0.43
C LEU A 83 13.76 1.09 -0.76
N ASN A 84 13.80 2.39 -0.44
CA ASN A 84 13.96 3.46 -1.44
C ASN A 84 12.89 3.43 -2.55
N ARG A 85 11.63 3.23 -2.13
CA ARG A 85 10.47 3.20 -3.04
C ARG A 85 9.66 4.49 -2.94
N GLU A 86 8.88 4.77 -3.96
CA GLU A 86 7.94 5.88 -3.96
C GLU A 86 6.92 5.79 -2.80
N PRO A 87 6.38 6.91 -2.30
CA PRO A 87 5.41 6.90 -1.19
C PRO A 87 4.19 6.00 -1.41
N ARG A 88 3.70 5.89 -2.67
CA ARG A 88 2.58 5.02 -3.03
C ARG A 88 2.86 3.54 -2.74
N PHE A 89 4.10 3.09 -2.85
CA PHE A 89 4.46 1.73 -2.51
C PHE A 89 4.15 1.45 -1.04
N TYR A 90 4.61 2.29 -0.13
CA TYR A 90 4.40 2.13 1.31
C TYR A 90 2.94 2.31 1.72
N ALA A 91 2.21 3.17 1.02
CA ALA A 91 0.79 3.41 1.26
C ALA A 91 -0.10 2.25 0.79
N TYR A 92 0.27 1.56 -0.31
CA TYR A 92 -0.61 0.58 -0.95
C TYR A 92 -0.23 -0.86 -0.72
N ILE A 93 1.03 -1.15 -0.41
CA ILE A 93 1.57 -2.50 -0.28
C ILE A 93 2.05 -2.75 1.16
N GLY A 94 1.54 -3.82 1.75
CA GLY A 94 2.12 -4.42 2.95
C GLY A 94 3.15 -5.47 2.56
N PHE A 95 4.32 -5.46 3.19
CA PHE A 95 5.45 -6.32 2.88
C PHE A 95 6.20 -6.75 4.15
N ASP A 96 7.00 -7.78 4.06
CA ASP A 96 7.78 -8.32 5.19
C ASP A 96 8.79 -7.30 5.72
N GLY A 97 8.66 -6.94 6.99
CA GLY A 97 9.43 -5.88 7.64
C GLY A 97 8.79 -4.49 7.56
N GLY A 98 7.69 -4.34 6.84
CA GLY A 98 6.89 -3.12 6.81
C GLY A 98 6.00 -2.95 8.04
N LYS A 99 5.27 -1.86 8.07
CA LYS A 99 4.32 -1.51 9.13
C LYS A 99 2.88 -1.49 8.62
N TRP A 100 1.96 -1.89 9.50
CA TRP A 100 0.53 -1.80 9.27
C TRP A 100 -0.11 -0.88 10.29
N PHE A 101 -0.72 0.19 9.81
CA PHE A 101 -1.40 1.15 10.65
C PHE A 101 -2.82 0.68 11.01
N SER A 102 -3.22 0.84 12.27
CA SER A 102 -4.59 0.62 12.74
C SER A 102 -4.88 1.55 13.91
N ILE A 103 -6.09 2.10 13.95
CA ILE A 103 -6.52 3.02 15.03
C ILE A 103 -6.43 2.38 16.43
N GLU A 104 -6.55 1.06 16.52
CA GLU A 104 -6.44 0.35 17.79
C GLU A 104 -5.03 0.31 18.36
N CYS A 105 -4.00 0.35 17.51
CA CYS A 105 -2.61 0.32 17.96
C CYS A 105 -1.98 1.70 18.06
N CYS A 106 -2.63 2.67 17.46
CA CYS A 106 -2.00 3.96 17.19
C CYS A 106 -2.74 5.08 17.90
N ASN A 107 -2.73 5.14 19.20
CA ASN A 107 -3.27 6.24 19.99
C ASN A 107 -2.79 7.62 19.48
N ASP A 108 -3.18 7.99 18.25
CA ASP A 108 -2.76 9.17 17.49
C ASP A 108 -1.23 9.29 17.27
N ASN A 109 -0.49 8.19 17.42
CA ASN A 109 0.95 8.14 17.20
C ASN A 109 1.26 7.25 15.99
N GLU A 110 1.64 7.86 14.87
CA GLU A 110 1.97 7.19 13.61
C GLU A 110 3.10 6.15 13.73
N THR A 111 3.93 6.26 14.76
CA THR A 111 4.99 5.27 15.04
C THR A 111 4.49 3.99 15.67
N SER A 112 3.28 4.02 16.26
CA SER A 112 2.65 2.86 16.92
C SER A 112 1.84 2.07 15.90
N SER A 113 2.49 1.21 15.13
CA SER A 113 1.86 0.35 14.14
C SER A 113 2.34 -1.09 14.28
N TYR A 114 1.57 -2.05 13.73
CA TYR A 114 1.93 -3.46 13.79
C TYR A 114 3.01 -3.81 12.78
N PRO A 115 4.06 -4.56 13.17
CA PRO A 115 5.02 -5.10 12.23
C PRO A 115 4.37 -6.18 11.36
N ILE A 116 4.68 -6.17 10.07
CA ILE A 116 4.34 -7.25 9.15
C ILE A 116 5.50 -8.26 9.16
N LYS A 117 5.19 -9.52 9.52
CA LYS A 117 6.13 -10.64 9.52
C LYS A 117 5.54 -11.75 8.68
N SER A 118 6.01 -11.89 7.45
CA SER A 118 5.46 -12.82 6.46
C SER A 118 6.47 -13.89 5.96
N LYS A 119 7.56 -14.08 6.66
CA LYS A 119 8.47 -15.19 6.37
C LYS A 119 7.84 -16.53 6.71
N LYS A 120 8.37 -17.59 6.13
CA LYS A 120 7.97 -18.97 6.48
C LYS A 120 8.15 -19.20 7.98
N GLY A 121 7.07 -19.60 8.64
CA GLY A 121 7.03 -19.80 10.09
C GLY A 121 6.58 -18.59 10.90
N ASP A 122 6.49 -17.43 10.30
CA ASP A 122 5.86 -16.25 10.92
C ASP A 122 4.33 -16.33 10.81
N ILE A 123 3.62 -15.52 11.61
CA ILE A 123 2.15 -15.57 11.70
C ILE A 123 1.48 -15.18 10.39
N ALA A 124 2.03 -14.22 9.66
CA ALA A 124 1.53 -13.83 8.34
C ALA A 124 2.19 -14.61 7.19
N GLY A 125 3.09 -15.54 7.52
CA GLY A 125 3.80 -16.39 6.56
C GLY A 125 3.10 -17.72 6.30
N VAL A 126 3.71 -18.54 5.44
CA VAL A 126 3.21 -19.87 5.08
C VAL A 126 3.35 -20.82 6.27
N SER A 127 2.36 -20.86 7.14
CA SER A 127 2.32 -21.78 8.28
C SER A 127 0.92 -22.22 8.66
N ASP A 128 -0.12 -21.61 8.10
CA ASP A 128 -1.50 -21.79 8.50
C ASP A 128 -2.45 -21.61 7.30
N GLU A 129 -3.73 -21.83 7.48
CA GLU A 129 -4.74 -21.74 6.42
C GLU A 129 -4.94 -20.32 5.86
N LEU A 130 -4.51 -19.30 6.60
CA LEU A 130 -4.75 -17.88 6.30
C LEU A 130 -3.43 -17.12 6.10
N TYR A 131 -2.79 -17.30 4.97
CA TYR A 131 -1.53 -16.63 4.62
C TYR A 131 -1.60 -15.97 3.24
N SER A 132 -0.74 -14.99 3.01
CA SER A 132 -0.53 -14.46 1.67
C SER A 132 0.40 -15.40 0.88
N PRO A 133 -0.04 -15.95 -0.26
CA PRO A 133 0.81 -16.82 -1.09
C PRO A 133 2.01 -16.07 -1.69
N THR A 134 1.95 -14.75 -1.78
CA THR A 134 3.04 -13.90 -2.31
C THR A 134 3.88 -13.25 -1.22
N GLY A 135 3.44 -13.28 0.05
CA GLY A 135 4.06 -12.55 1.14
C GLY A 135 3.74 -11.05 1.17
N TYR A 136 2.95 -10.56 0.21
CA TYR A 136 2.49 -9.18 0.14
C TYR A 136 1.02 -9.04 0.50
N PHE A 137 0.62 -7.84 0.93
CA PHE A 137 -0.73 -7.53 1.38
C PHE A 137 -1.22 -6.24 0.74
N THR A 138 -2.50 -6.20 0.36
CA THR A 138 -3.13 -4.99 -0.18
C THR A 138 -3.52 -4.05 0.96
N LYS A 139 -2.93 -2.86 1.03
CA LYS A 139 -3.32 -1.77 1.94
C LYS A 139 -4.33 -0.82 1.31
N LYS A 140 -4.29 -0.62 0.01
CA LYS A 140 -5.02 0.43 -0.71
C LYS A 140 -6.52 0.50 -0.41
N LEU A 141 -7.17 -0.62 -0.17
CA LEU A 141 -8.62 -0.69 0.06
C LEU A 141 -8.97 -0.88 1.54
N VAL A 142 -7.99 -0.76 2.43
CA VAL A 142 -8.16 -0.98 3.87
C VAL A 142 -8.25 0.35 4.59
N SER A 143 -9.35 0.60 5.31
CA SER A 143 -9.45 1.77 6.16
C SER A 143 -8.60 1.58 7.43
N TYR A 144 -7.86 2.61 7.82
CA TYR A 144 -7.16 2.64 9.12
C TYR A 144 -8.13 2.61 10.31
N GLN A 145 -9.40 2.95 10.09
CA GLN A 145 -10.46 2.94 11.09
C GLN A 145 -11.06 1.55 11.32
N ASN A 146 -10.60 0.54 10.58
CA ASN A 146 -11.04 -0.83 10.82
C ASN A 146 -10.63 -1.28 12.22
N VAL A 147 -11.60 -1.84 12.94
CA VAL A 147 -11.39 -2.39 14.28
C VAL A 147 -11.42 -3.90 14.22
N ASN A 148 -10.29 -4.52 14.54
CA ASN A 148 -10.14 -5.97 14.53
C ASN A 148 -9.81 -6.44 15.94
N THR A 149 -10.79 -7.00 16.62
CA THR A 149 -10.59 -7.61 17.95
C THR A 149 -10.53 -9.14 17.83
N SER A 150 -10.17 -9.82 18.91
CA SER A 150 -10.21 -11.29 18.98
C SER A 150 -11.62 -11.88 18.77
N ALA A 151 -12.65 -11.06 18.97
CA ALA A 151 -14.04 -11.49 18.92
C ALA A 151 -14.82 -10.93 17.72
N THR A 152 -14.40 -9.78 17.17
CA THR A 152 -15.16 -9.08 16.13
C THR A 152 -14.23 -8.37 15.15
N ASN A 153 -14.56 -8.44 13.88
CA ASN A 153 -14.00 -7.61 12.84
C ASN A 153 -15.05 -6.57 12.43
N ILE A 154 -14.78 -5.31 12.70
CA ILE A 154 -15.62 -4.20 12.29
C ILE A 154 -14.88 -3.46 11.17
N ASN A 155 -15.38 -3.59 9.94
CA ASN A 155 -14.86 -2.86 8.82
C ASN A 155 -15.56 -1.51 8.72
N TYR A 156 -14.77 -0.46 8.62
CA TYR A 156 -15.28 0.86 8.29
C TYR A 156 -15.75 0.86 6.85
N VAL A 157 -17.06 1.05 6.66
CA VAL A 157 -17.68 1.07 5.33
C VAL A 157 -17.52 2.45 4.74
N TYR A 158 -16.83 2.54 3.62
CA TYR A 158 -16.70 3.76 2.82
C TYR A 158 -17.33 3.59 1.44
N SER A 159 -17.71 4.71 0.83
CA SER A 159 -18.24 4.69 -0.53
C SER A 159 -17.13 4.32 -1.51
N PHE A 160 -17.30 3.24 -2.26
CA PHE A 160 -16.37 2.85 -3.31
C PHE A 160 -16.53 3.81 -4.50
N PRO A 161 -15.52 4.60 -4.88
CA PRO A 161 -15.61 5.53 -5.99
C PRO A 161 -15.61 4.75 -7.31
N ILE A 162 -16.71 4.86 -8.08
CA ILE A 162 -16.79 4.30 -9.44
C ILE A 162 -16.17 5.28 -10.45
N ILE A 163 -16.46 6.57 -10.29
CA ILE A 163 -15.92 7.67 -11.08
C ILE A 163 -15.53 8.78 -10.11
N ARG A 164 -14.32 9.28 -10.24
CA ARG A 164 -13.80 10.42 -9.46
C ARG A 164 -13.86 11.69 -10.32
N LEU A 165 -13.99 12.83 -9.66
CA LEU A 165 -14.02 14.14 -10.35
C LEU A 165 -12.72 14.36 -11.16
N SER A 166 -11.58 13.89 -10.65
CA SER A 166 -10.29 13.93 -11.36
C SER A 166 -10.33 13.18 -12.70
N ASP A 167 -11.03 12.04 -12.76
CA ASP A 167 -11.17 11.27 -13.98
C ASP A 167 -11.98 12.06 -15.04
N LEU A 168 -13.02 12.79 -14.59
CA LEU A 168 -13.80 13.66 -15.47
C LEU A 168 -12.99 14.86 -15.98
N TYR A 169 -12.13 15.45 -15.17
CA TYR A 169 -11.25 16.53 -15.60
C TYR A 169 -10.27 16.07 -16.68
N LEU A 170 -9.65 14.90 -16.48
CA LEU A 170 -8.73 14.34 -17.47
C LEU A 170 -9.45 14.00 -18.79
N LEU A 171 -10.63 13.36 -18.72
CA LEU A 171 -11.45 13.07 -19.90
C LEU A 171 -11.88 14.35 -20.63
N TYR A 172 -12.20 15.40 -19.88
CA TYR A 172 -12.56 16.69 -20.48
C TYR A 172 -11.37 17.36 -21.15
N ALA A 173 -10.17 17.32 -20.52
CA ALA A 173 -8.94 17.82 -21.11
C ALA A 173 -8.59 17.06 -22.39
N GLU A 174 -8.72 15.73 -22.40
CA GLU A 174 -8.51 14.88 -23.57
C GLU A 174 -9.47 15.25 -24.70
N ALA A 175 -10.78 15.35 -24.41
CA ALA A 175 -11.79 15.71 -25.38
C ALA A 175 -11.55 17.12 -25.99
N LEU A 176 -11.13 18.09 -25.19
CA LEU A 176 -10.76 19.43 -25.67
C LEU A 176 -9.51 19.38 -26.58
N ASN A 177 -8.53 18.54 -26.22
CA ASN A 177 -7.32 18.40 -27.02
C ASN A 177 -7.59 17.75 -28.37
N GLU A 178 -8.51 16.77 -28.44
CA GLU A 178 -8.93 16.14 -29.69
C GLU A 178 -9.76 17.08 -30.61
N LEU A 179 -10.47 18.04 -30.00
CA LEU A 179 -11.27 19.01 -30.77
C LEU A 179 -10.45 20.15 -31.35
N ASN A 180 -9.26 20.40 -30.87
CA ASN A 180 -8.42 21.52 -31.27
C ASN A 180 -7.11 21.02 -31.90
N GLU A 181 -6.59 21.73 -32.91
CA GLU A 181 -5.32 21.40 -33.55
C GLU A 181 -4.12 21.52 -32.61
N THR A 182 -4.25 22.34 -31.55
CA THR A 182 -3.23 22.55 -30.53
C THR A 182 -3.87 22.64 -29.15
N PRO A 183 -3.18 22.19 -28.08
CA PRO A 183 -3.71 22.28 -26.73
C PRO A 183 -4.06 23.72 -26.34
N THR A 184 -5.27 23.93 -25.86
CA THR A 184 -5.74 25.22 -25.37
C THR A 184 -5.34 25.44 -23.91
N THR A 185 -5.47 26.68 -23.41
CA THR A 185 -5.25 27.02 -22.00
C THR A 185 -6.11 26.14 -21.07
N ASP A 186 -7.35 25.81 -21.47
CA ASP A 186 -8.22 24.96 -20.68
C ASP A 186 -7.72 23.51 -20.58
N VAL A 187 -7.14 22.97 -21.65
CA VAL A 187 -6.50 21.63 -21.61
C VAL A 187 -5.43 21.61 -20.53
N TYR A 188 -4.53 22.58 -20.53
CA TYR A 188 -3.50 22.68 -19.50
C TYR A 188 -4.07 22.88 -18.10
N TYR A 189 -5.07 23.72 -17.96
CA TYR A 189 -5.71 23.98 -16.66
C TYR A 189 -6.27 22.70 -16.04
N TYR A 190 -7.08 21.94 -16.77
CA TYR A 190 -7.67 20.71 -16.24
C TYR A 190 -6.65 19.58 -16.01
N CYS A 191 -5.60 19.50 -16.82
CA CYS A 191 -4.50 18.56 -16.57
C CYS A 191 -3.71 18.93 -15.30
N LEU A 192 -3.38 20.22 -15.13
CA LEU A 192 -2.59 20.69 -13.99
C LEU A 192 -3.38 20.69 -12.68
N LEU A 193 -4.70 20.90 -12.73
CA LEU A 193 -5.55 20.85 -11.55
C LEU A 193 -5.47 19.49 -10.85
N TYR A 194 -5.41 18.42 -11.62
CA TYR A 194 -5.24 17.08 -11.06
C TYR A 194 -3.83 16.84 -10.48
N THR A 195 -2.79 17.34 -11.16
CA THR A 195 -1.40 17.12 -10.74
C THR A 195 -1.00 17.98 -9.55
N SER A 196 -1.56 19.17 -9.39
CA SER A 196 -1.32 20.03 -8.22
C SER A 196 -1.98 19.48 -6.95
N ASP A 197 -3.22 19.02 -7.03
CA ASP A 197 -3.91 18.41 -5.88
C ASP A 197 -3.25 17.09 -5.42
N ALA A 198 -2.62 16.35 -6.32
CA ALA A 198 -1.91 15.13 -5.98
C ALA A 198 -0.54 15.37 -5.28
N ALA A 199 -0.03 16.59 -5.31
CA ALA A 199 1.22 16.97 -4.67
C ALA A 199 1.02 17.56 -3.25
N ASP A 200 -0.22 17.96 -2.91
CA ASP A 200 -0.55 18.62 -1.65
C ASP A 200 -1.25 17.66 -0.63
N GLU A 201 -1.51 16.39 -0.99
CA GLU A 201 -1.99 15.31 -0.12
C GLU A 201 -0.85 14.33 0.25
#